data_db736b527216899a36091d23920a90c5
#
_entry.id   db736b527216899a36091d23920a90c5
#
_cell.length_a   1.000
_cell.length_b   1.000
_cell.length_c   1.000
_cell.angle_alpha   90.00
_cell.angle_beta   90.00
_cell.angle_gamma   90.00
#
_symmetry.space_group_name_H-M   'P 1'
#
loop_
_entity.id
_entity.type
_entity.pdbx_description
1 polymer ?
#
loop_
_entity_poly.entity_id
_entity_poly.type
_entity_poly.pdbx_seq_one_letter_code
_entity_poly.pdbx_strand_id
1 'polypeptide(L)'
;MLNGTLTMINKILTMMKRLIFLLLTLTAFASYGQENTKLAMITNFKRFQIGINISPDICFRSIKNIDGGSLGDMIIKLRNETENIKVSYTVGLNACYSIKRFVSLEAGIQYSNKGNETKFLDLVFDQPDPSLPEKAKMIYSYHYIDIPVKVNFTIGKKKVRFFTSVGVTTNIFIKETQIGVLVYSDRTERINTSTNTNYNNVNISPTISVGIDYKINNRMNLRVEPTFRYGVLKITDTPVTDYLYSGGLNISYYFGL
;
A
#
# COMPACT_ATOMS: atom_id res chain seq x y z
N MET A 1 -35.87 0.66 -1.31
CA MET A 1 -34.54 0.09 -1.38
C MET A 1 -33.92 0.00 -2.81
N LEU A 2 -34.70 -0.12 -3.86
CA LEU A 2 -34.18 -0.23 -5.26
C LEU A 2 -33.50 1.05 -5.80
N ASN A 3 -33.90 2.24 -5.39
CA ASN A 3 -33.34 3.49 -5.92
C ASN A 3 -31.89 3.78 -5.47
N GLY A 4 -31.47 3.30 -4.31
CA GLY A 4 -30.09 3.49 -3.81
C GLY A 4 -29.05 2.65 -4.53
N THR A 5 -29.40 1.40 -4.87
CA THR A 5 -28.54 0.48 -5.63
C THR A 5 -28.34 0.96 -7.07
N LEU A 6 -29.37 1.47 -7.71
CA LEU A 6 -29.29 2.00 -9.09
C LEU A 6 -28.36 3.23 -9.17
N THR A 7 -28.43 4.10 -8.16
CA THR A 7 -27.57 5.30 -8.07
C THR A 7 -26.12 4.93 -7.85
N MET A 8 -25.85 3.88 -7.06
CA MET A 8 -24.50 3.40 -6.79
C MET A 8 -23.88 2.74 -8.03
N ILE A 9 -24.65 1.93 -8.76
CA ILE A 9 -24.21 1.30 -10.01
C ILE A 9 -23.89 2.36 -11.07
N ASN A 10 -24.73 3.40 -11.20
CA ASN A 10 -24.48 4.50 -12.14
C ASN A 10 -23.24 5.32 -11.77
N LYS A 11 -22.95 5.53 -10.48
CA LYS A 11 -21.69 6.17 -10.03
C LYS A 11 -20.47 5.33 -10.39
N ILE A 12 -20.50 4.02 -10.15
CA ILE A 12 -19.41 3.10 -10.49
C ILE A 12 -19.20 3.07 -12.02
N LEU A 13 -20.27 2.99 -12.79
CA LEU A 13 -20.19 2.99 -14.25
C LEU A 13 -19.60 4.30 -14.81
N THR A 14 -19.95 5.42 -14.20
CA THR A 14 -19.40 6.75 -14.57
C THR A 14 -17.93 6.87 -14.19
N MET A 15 -17.51 6.35 -13.05
CA MET A 15 -16.09 6.27 -12.67
C MET A 15 -15.29 5.37 -13.62
N MET A 16 -15.82 4.20 -13.98
CA MET A 16 -15.19 3.30 -14.96
C MET A 16 -15.04 3.97 -16.33
N LYS A 17 -16.06 4.66 -16.82
CA LYS A 17 -16.00 5.40 -18.11
C LYS A 17 -14.92 6.50 -18.06
N ARG A 18 -14.80 7.24 -16.97
CA ARG A 18 -13.76 8.25 -16.78
C ARG A 18 -12.36 7.63 -16.72
N LEU A 19 -12.20 6.49 -16.07
CA LEU A 19 -10.92 5.76 -15.99
C LEU A 19 -10.51 5.22 -17.37
N ILE A 20 -11.43 4.65 -18.13
CA ILE A 20 -11.20 4.17 -19.51
C ILE A 20 -10.85 5.35 -20.43
N PHE A 21 -11.54 6.48 -20.30
CA PHE A 21 -11.24 7.69 -21.07
C PHE A 21 -9.85 8.24 -20.73
N LEU A 22 -9.46 8.26 -19.45
CA LEU A 22 -8.13 8.66 -19.01
C LEU A 22 -7.02 7.71 -19.54
N LEU A 23 -7.28 6.40 -19.56
CA LEU A 23 -6.38 5.41 -20.15
C LEU A 23 -6.25 5.59 -21.68
N LEU A 24 -7.35 5.86 -22.39
CA LEU A 24 -7.34 6.12 -23.83
C LEU A 24 -6.62 7.43 -24.18
N THR A 25 -6.77 8.48 -23.38
CA THR A 25 -6.02 9.75 -23.59
C THR A 25 -4.54 9.55 -23.32
N LEU A 26 -4.14 8.79 -22.31
CA LEU A 26 -2.74 8.43 -22.04
C LEU A 26 -2.11 7.63 -23.20
N THR A 27 -2.85 6.72 -23.83
CA THR A 27 -2.37 5.99 -25.02
C THR A 27 -2.25 6.88 -26.24
N ALA A 28 -3.16 7.85 -26.43
CA ALA A 28 -3.09 8.82 -27.50
C ALA A 28 -1.86 9.75 -27.36
N PHE A 29 -1.56 10.25 -26.16
CA PHE A 29 -0.34 11.01 -25.90
C PHE A 29 0.94 10.20 -26.13
N ALA A 30 0.94 8.90 -25.82
CA ALA A 30 2.07 8.02 -26.11
C ALA A 30 2.30 7.83 -27.62
N SER A 31 1.25 7.92 -28.45
CA SER A 31 1.33 7.77 -29.92
C SER A 31 1.84 9.05 -30.59
N TYR A 32 1.51 10.25 -30.10
CA TYR A 32 2.00 11.51 -30.65
C TYR A 32 3.51 11.78 -30.42
N GLY A 33 4.15 11.06 -29.51
CA GLY A 33 5.59 11.18 -29.23
C GLY A 33 6.51 10.41 -30.20
N GLN A 34 6.01 9.85 -31.30
CA GLN A 34 6.80 9.06 -32.25
C GLN A 34 7.36 9.90 -33.43
N GLU A 35 7.91 11.04 -33.16
CA GLU A 35 8.67 11.75 -34.18
C GLU A 35 10.07 11.14 -34.36
N ASN A 36 10.43 10.84 -35.61
CA ASN A 36 11.62 10.16 -36.09
C ASN A 36 12.92 10.88 -35.68
N THR A 37 13.37 10.66 -34.47
CA THR A 37 14.78 10.90 -34.14
C THR A 37 15.48 9.55 -34.21
N LYS A 38 16.48 9.40 -35.09
CA LYS A 38 17.49 8.33 -35.08
C LYS A 38 18.22 8.41 -33.73
N LEU A 39 17.60 7.92 -32.67
CA LEU A 39 18.27 7.75 -31.40
C LEU A 39 19.21 6.57 -31.54
N ALA A 40 20.50 6.81 -31.31
CA ALA A 40 21.49 5.76 -31.11
C ALA A 40 20.87 4.67 -30.25
N MET A 41 20.72 3.48 -30.82
CA MET A 41 20.23 2.33 -30.08
C MET A 41 21.18 2.12 -28.93
N ILE A 42 20.68 2.33 -27.69
CA ILE A 42 21.43 1.99 -26.50
C ILE A 42 21.43 0.46 -26.44
N THR A 43 22.44 -0.14 -27.05
CA THR A 43 22.53 -1.57 -27.34
C THR A 43 22.87 -2.44 -26.14
N ASN A 44 23.28 -1.86 -25.01
CA ASN A 44 23.67 -2.60 -23.81
C ASN A 44 22.56 -2.52 -22.72
N PHE A 45 21.54 -3.33 -22.89
CA PHE A 45 20.52 -3.54 -21.87
C PHE A 45 21.01 -4.63 -20.91
N LYS A 46 21.24 -4.24 -19.65
CA LYS A 46 21.61 -5.19 -18.60
C LYS A 46 20.38 -6.01 -18.21
N ARG A 47 20.47 -7.33 -18.37
CA ARG A 47 19.34 -8.23 -18.09
C ARG A 47 19.04 -8.36 -16.60
N PHE A 48 20.07 -8.33 -15.77
CA PHE A 48 19.95 -8.46 -14.34
C PHE A 48 20.23 -7.12 -13.66
N GLN A 49 19.35 -6.72 -12.78
CA GLN A 49 19.43 -5.47 -12.01
C GLN A 49 19.13 -5.77 -10.54
N ILE A 50 19.85 -5.12 -9.65
CA ILE A 50 19.56 -5.07 -8.22
C ILE A 50 19.16 -3.65 -7.86
N GLY A 51 18.26 -3.50 -6.91
CA GLY A 51 17.75 -2.18 -6.52
C GLY A 51 17.41 -2.10 -5.05
N ILE A 52 17.38 -0.88 -4.59
CA ILE A 52 16.81 -0.51 -3.30
C ILE A 52 15.50 0.21 -3.54
N ASN A 53 14.55 0.04 -2.65
CA ASN A 53 13.29 0.76 -2.70
C ASN A 53 12.88 1.34 -1.35
N ILE A 54 12.15 2.44 -1.41
CA ILE A 54 11.44 3.06 -0.31
C ILE A 54 10.05 3.46 -0.79
N SER A 55 9.05 3.21 0.03
CA SER A 55 7.66 3.56 -0.26
C SER A 55 7.04 4.18 1.00
N PRO A 56 6.80 5.48 1.05
CA PRO A 56 5.82 6.03 1.97
C PRO A 56 4.45 5.47 1.59
N ASP A 57 3.77 4.88 2.57
CA ASP A 57 2.51 4.18 2.38
C ASP A 57 1.42 4.79 3.27
N ILE A 58 0.19 4.71 2.82
CA ILE A 58 -1.01 4.93 3.61
C ILE A 58 -1.68 3.58 3.79
N CYS A 59 -1.84 3.16 5.02
CA CYS A 59 -2.42 1.87 5.37
C CYS A 59 -3.76 2.01 6.05
N PHE A 60 -4.64 1.06 5.79
CA PHE A 60 -5.89 0.89 6.49
C PHE A 60 -6.31 -0.59 6.46
N ARG A 61 -7.52 -0.86 6.93
CA ARG A 61 -8.07 -2.21 7.02
C ARG A 61 -9.50 -2.27 6.49
N SER A 62 -9.90 -3.44 6.04
CA SER A 62 -11.30 -3.82 5.85
C SER A 62 -11.68 -4.80 6.95
N ILE A 63 -12.82 -4.65 7.60
CA ILE A 63 -13.30 -5.53 8.67
C ILE A 63 -14.41 -6.43 8.14
N LYS A 64 -14.42 -7.68 8.59
CA LYS A 64 -15.51 -8.61 8.32
C LYS A 64 -15.99 -9.26 9.62
N ASN A 65 -17.30 -9.37 9.78
CA ASN A 65 -17.95 -10.18 10.77
C ASN A 65 -18.11 -11.60 10.19
N ILE A 66 -17.36 -12.56 10.70
CA ILE A 66 -17.38 -13.95 10.19
C ILE A 66 -18.56 -14.73 10.76
N ASP A 67 -18.89 -14.48 12.02
CA ASP A 67 -19.94 -15.22 12.72
C ASP A 67 -21.36 -14.68 12.41
N GLY A 68 -21.47 -13.51 11.79
CA GLY A 68 -22.76 -12.90 11.39
C GLY A 68 -23.62 -12.42 12.56
N GLY A 69 -23.11 -12.39 13.78
CA GLY A 69 -23.84 -11.94 14.96
C GLY A 69 -23.99 -10.41 15.03
N SER A 70 -25.09 -9.93 15.59
CA SER A 70 -25.40 -8.49 15.74
C SER A 70 -24.34 -7.73 16.55
N LEU A 71 -23.69 -8.37 17.49
CA LEU A 71 -22.58 -7.80 18.27
C LEU A 71 -21.37 -7.50 17.35
N GLY A 72 -21.04 -8.40 16.41
CA GLY A 72 -19.98 -8.20 15.44
C GLY A 72 -20.24 -6.99 14.54
N ASP A 73 -21.49 -6.80 14.09
CA ASP A 73 -21.88 -5.65 13.28
C ASP A 73 -21.79 -4.34 14.05
N MET A 74 -22.15 -4.35 15.34
CA MET A 74 -22.00 -3.20 16.23
C MET A 74 -20.53 -2.84 16.43
N ILE A 75 -19.64 -3.81 16.64
CA ILE A 75 -18.19 -3.59 16.74
C ILE A 75 -17.64 -2.98 15.42
N ILE A 76 -18.05 -3.51 14.26
CA ILE A 76 -17.63 -3.00 12.97
C ILE A 76 -18.06 -1.52 12.80
N LYS A 77 -19.30 -1.20 13.16
CA LYS A 77 -19.81 0.17 13.09
C LYS A 77 -18.97 1.10 13.95
N LEU A 78 -18.76 0.76 15.22
CA LEU A 78 -17.96 1.54 16.16
C LEU A 78 -16.53 1.75 15.66
N ARG A 79 -15.88 0.68 15.22
CA ARG A 79 -14.52 0.75 14.69
C ARG A 79 -14.42 1.59 13.42
N ASN A 80 -15.42 1.54 12.52
CA ASN A 80 -15.45 2.38 11.32
C ASN A 80 -15.65 3.87 11.62
N GLU A 81 -16.31 4.21 12.73
CA GLU A 81 -16.49 5.59 13.18
C GLU A 81 -15.23 6.13 13.88
N THR A 82 -14.52 5.29 14.59
CA THR A 82 -13.39 5.68 15.47
C THR A 82 -12.01 5.48 14.84
N GLU A 83 -11.84 4.55 13.90
CA GLU A 83 -10.54 4.26 13.29
C GLU A 83 -10.31 5.02 11.99
N ASN A 84 -9.04 5.29 11.69
CA ASN A 84 -8.59 6.09 10.56
C ASN A 84 -7.36 5.45 9.90
N ILE A 85 -6.99 6.01 8.76
CA ILE A 85 -5.77 5.63 8.03
C ILE A 85 -4.53 5.91 8.87
N LYS A 86 -3.50 5.09 8.67
CA LYS A 86 -2.18 5.24 9.30
C LYS A 86 -1.13 5.53 8.23
N VAL A 87 -0.26 6.50 8.47
CA VAL A 87 0.95 6.70 7.68
C VAL A 87 1.96 5.60 8.02
N SER A 88 2.51 5.00 7.01
CA SER A 88 3.32 3.79 7.07
C SER A 88 4.48 3.86 6.07
N TYR A 89 5.29 2.82 6.01
CA TYR A 89 6.36 2.75 5.03
C TYR A 89 6.73 1.29 4.70
N THR A 90 7.30 1.13 3.51
CA THR A 90 7.94 -0.10 3.06
C THR A 90 9.33 0.23 2.55
N VAL A 91 10.34 -0.56 2.94
CA VAL A 91 11.74 -0.38 2.50
C VAL A 91 12.37 -1.73 2.26
N GLY A 92 13.22 -1.85 1.23
CA GLY A 92 13.85 -3.12 0.96
C GLY A 92 14.75 -3.17 -0.25
N LEU A 93 15.05 -4.42 -0.64
CA LEU A 93 15.90 -4.75 -1.76
C LEU A 93 15.09 -5.53 -2.80
N ASN A 94 15.34 -5.25 -4.07
CA ASN A 94 14.72 -5.93 -5.19
C ASN A 94 15.77 -6.42 -6.18
N ALA A 95 15.48 -7.54 -6.81
CA ALA A 95 16.20 -8.08 -7.96
C ALA A 95 15.24 -8.13 -9.15
N CYS A 96 15.65 -7.61 -10.29
CA CYS A 96 14.85 -7.55 -11.50
C CYS A 96 15.59 -8.25 -12.64
N TYR A 97 14.93 -9.24 -13.28
CA TYR A 97 15.44 -9.95 -14.44
C TYR A 97 14.60 -9.64 -15.68
N SER A 98 15.22 -9.05 -16.66
CA SER A 98 14.56 -8.70 -17.92
C SER A 98 14.55 -9.86 -18.89
N ILE A 99 13.38 -10.46 -19.08
CA ILE A 99 13.16 -11.55 -20.05
C ILE A 99 13.23 -10.98 -21.47
N LYS A 100 12.55 -9.84 -21.67
CA LYS A 100 12.51 -9.08 -22.92
C LYS A 100 12.66 -7.59 -22.61
N ARG A 101 12.85 -6.74 -23.63
CA ARG A 101 12.97 -5.29 -23.44
C ARG A 101 11.77 -4.63 -22.75
N PHE A 102 10.59 -5.26 -22.87
CA PHE A 102 9.33 -4.75 -22.34
C PHE A 102 8.76 -5.59 -21.21
N VAL A 103 9.34 -6.76 -20.88
CA VAL A 103 8.88 -7.66 -19.80
C VAL A 103 10.03 -8.03 -18.91
N SER A 104 9.87 -7.86 -17.61
CA SER A 104 10.81 -8.33 -16.59
C SER A 104 10.09 -8.98 -15.41
N LEU A 105 10.79 -9.90 -14.74
CA LEU A 105 10.40 -10.44 -13.45
C LEU A 105 11.15 -9.69 -12.37
N GLU A 106 10.46 -9.41 -11.28
CA GLU A 106 11.03 -8.76 -10.10
C GLU A 106 10.66 -9.56 -8.87
N ALA A 107 11.65 -9.78 -8.01
CA ALA A 107 11.45 -10.34 -6.68
C ALA A 107 12.25 -9.52 -5.68
N GLY A 108 11.85 -9.55 -4.40
CA GLY A 108 12.51 -8.74 -3.38
C GLY A 108 12.32 -9.27 -1.97
N ILE A 109 13.01 -8.61 -1.05
CA ILE A 109 12.81 -8.73 0.39
C ILE A 109 12.67 -7.32 0.94
N GLN A 110 11.54 -7.05 1.58
CA GLN A 110 11.19 -5.72 2.05
C GLN A 110 10.68 -5.81 3.49
N TYR A 111 10.94 -4.79 4.26
CA TYR A 111 10.30 -4.58 5.56
C TYR A 111 9.16 -3.59 5.38
N SER A 112 7.99 -3.91 5.94
CA SER A 112 6.83 -3.03 5.94
C SER A 112 6.22 -2.88 7.31
N ASN A 113 5.72 -1.67 7.59
CA ASN A 113 4.96 -1.34 8.79
C ASN A 113 3.54 -0.97 8.37
N LYS A 114 2.60 -1.91 8.50
CA LYS A 114 1.19 -1.72 8.12
C LYS A 114 0.33 -1.45 9.35
N GLY A 115 -0.94 -1.11 9.15
CA GLY A 115 -1.87 -0.97 10.27
C GLY A 115 -2.90 0.11 10.08
N ASN A 116 -3.46 0.54 11.20
CA ASN A 116 -4.46 1.61 11.30
C ASN A 116 -4.25 2.36 12.61
N GLU A 117 -4.94 3.49 12.78
CA GLU A 117 -4.94 4.24 14.02
C GLU A 117 -6.36 4.68 14.36
N THR A 118 -6.62 4.99 15.64
CA THR A 118 -7.89 5.61 16.01
C THR A 118 -7.81 7.11 15.81
N LYS A 119 -8.96 7.77 15.72
CA LYS A 119 -9.05 9.22 15.94
C LYS A 119 -8.69 9.53 17.39
N PHE A 120 -8.38 10.77 17.68
CA PHE A 120 -8.37 11.20 19.08
C PHE A 120 -9.80 11.14 19.61
N LEU A 121 -9.97 10.41 20.71
CA LEU A 121 -11.23 10.28 21.43
C LEU A 121 -11.14 11.13 22.68
N ASP A 122 -12.13 11.98 22.92
CA ASP A 122 -12.22 12.75 24.14
C ASP A 122 -12.57 11.82 25.30
N LEU A 123 -11.82 11.91 26.39
CA LEU A 123 -12.07 11.15 27.61
C LEU A 123 -12.88 12.02 28.56
N VAL A 124 -14.01 11.50 29.00
CA VAL A 124 -14.90 12.21 29.91
C VAL A 124 -14.82 11.53 31.27
N PHE A 125 -14.49 12.29 32.30
CA PHE A 125 -14.42 11.84 33.69
C PHE A 125 -15.49 12.54 34.51
N ASP A 126 -16.04 11.89 35.52
CA ASP A 126 -17.09 12.46 36.39
C ASP A 126 -16.62 13.70 37.15
N GLN A 127 -15.33 13.77 37.44
CA GLN A 127 -14.71 14.94 38.06
C GLN A 127 -13.53 15.44 37.24
N PRO A 128 -13.39 16.75 37.04
CA PRO A 128 -12.21 17.33 36.42
C PRO A 128 -10.95 17.07 37.26
N ASP A 129 -10.00 16.33 36.68
CA ASP A 129 -8.69 16.06 37.30
C ASP A 129 -7.59 16.34 36.28
N PRO A 130 -6.77 17.40 36.50
CA PRO A 130 -5.66 17.74 35.60
C PRO A 130 -4.61 16.65 35.44
N SER A 131 -4.57 15.66 36.34
CA SER A 131 -3.66 14.51 36.25
C SER A 131 -4.13 13.45 35.26
N LEU A 132 -5.39 13.53 34.78
CA LEU A 132 -5.97 12.59 33.83
C LEU A 132 -5.85 13.12 32.40
N PRO A 133 -5.68 12.23 31.38
CA PRO A 133 -5.60 12.64 30.00
C PRO A 133 -6.97 13.11 29.47
N GLU A 134 -6.99 14.20 28.71
CA GLU A 134 -8.18 14.73 28.08
C GLU A 134 -8.57 13.94 26.81
N LYS A 135 -7.56 13.44 26.10
CA LYS A 135 -7.77 12.69 24.83
C LYS A 135 -6.84 11.50 24.75
N ALA A 136 -7.31 10.46 24.08
CA ALA A 136 -6.52 9.28 23.79
C ALA A 136 -6.62 8.88 22.31
N LYS A 137 -5.54 8.33 21.80
CA LYS A 137 -5.44 7.76 20.45
C LYS A 137 -4.64 6.47 20.52
N MET A 138 -5.07 5.44 19.78
CA MET A 138 -4.34 4.19 19.64
C MET A 138 -3.78 4.07 18.22
N ILE A 139 -2.54 3.62 18.11
CA ILE A 139 -1.84 3.34 16.84
C ILE A 139 -1.48 1.87 16.81
N TYR A 140 -2.04 1.12 15.87
CA TYR A 140 -1.77 -0.29 15.65
C TYR A 140 -0.76 -0.45 14.53
N SER A 141 0.37 -1.08 14.81
CA SER A 141 1.46 -1.28 13.85
C SER A 141 1.79 -2.76 13.73
N TYR A 142 1.58 -3.32 12.54
CA TYR A 142 1.90 -4.69 12.19
C TYR A 142 3.16 -4.70 11.32
N HIS A 143 4.20 -5.34 11.79
CA HIS A 143 5.50 -5.40 11.14
C HIS A 143 5.63 -6.70 10.36
N TYR A 144 6.00 -6.60 9.09
CA TYR A 144 6.14 -7.73 8.18
C TYR A 144 7.48 -7.73 7.45
N ILE A 145 7.96 -8.93 7.14
CA ILE A 145 8.87 -9.14 6.01
C ILE A 145 8.00 -9.46 4.80
N ASP A 146 8.08 -8.62 3.79
CA ASP A 146 7.36 -8.75 2.54
C ASP A 146 8.28 -9.34 1.47
N ILE A 147 7.79 -10.39 0.78
CA ILE A 147 8.47 -11.03 -0.35
C ILE A 147 7.61 -10.80 -1.59
N PRO A 148 7.80 -9.69 -2.31
CA PRO A 148 7.09 -9.43 -3.55
C PRO A 148 7.65 -10.28 -4.69
N VAL A 149 6.76 -10.76 -5.56
CA VAL A 149 7.06 -11.34 -6.87
C VAL A 149 6.14 -10.67 -7.89
N LYS A 150 6.73 -9.94 -8.86
CA LYS A 150 5.98 -9.12 -9.81
C LYS A 150 6.44 -9.38 -11.24
N VAL A 151 5.50 -9.28 -12.17
CA VAL A 151 5.77 -9.14 -13.61
C VAL A 151 5.64 -7.67 -13.97
N ASN A 152 6.67 -7.14 -14.58
CA ASN A 152 6.77 -5.75 -14.94
C ASN A 152 6.67 -5.59 -16.46
N PHE A 153 5.91 -4.60 -16.88
CA PHE A 153 5.76 -4.19 -18.27
C PHE A 153 6.27 -2.78 -18.43
N THR A 154 7.25 -2.60 -19.33
CA THR A 154 7.86 -1.28 -19.59
C THR A 154 7.62 -0.91 -21.04
N ILE A 155 6.97 0.22 -21.28
CA ILE A 155 6.61 0.73 -22.61
C ILE A 155 7.40 2.02 -22.86
N GLY A 156 8.04 2.11 -24.02
CA GLY A 156 8.83 3.24 -24.44
C GLY A 156 10.27 2.89 -24.78
N LYS A 157 10.90 3.71 -25.65
CA LYS A 157 12.27 3.54 -26.13
C LYS A 157 13.21 4.67 -25.67
N LYS A 158 12.64 5.75 -25.10
CA LYS A 158 13.38 6.93 -24.64
C LYS A 158 13.88 6.75 -23.20
N LYS A 159 14.54 7.76 -22.66
CA LYS A 159 15.01 7.79 -21.26
C LYS A 159 13.86 7.65 -20.26
N VAL A 160 12.72 8.28 -20.53
CA VAL A 160 11.50 8.16 -19.77
C VAL A 160 10.63 7.10 -20.39
N ARG A 161 10.25 6.08 -19.62
CA ARG A 161 9.43 4.96 -20.06
C ARG A 161 8.23 4.82 -19.13
N PHE A 162 7.09 4.46 -19.68
CA PHE A 162 5.94 4.08 -18.90
C PHE A 162 6.14 2.68 -18.32
N PHE A 163 5.67 2.48 -17.10
CA PHE A 163 5.86 1.24 -16.37
C PHE A 163 4.56 0.81 -15.70
N THR A 164 4.28 -0.47 -15.73
CA THR A 164 3.21 -1.10 -14.93
C THR A 164 3.65 -2.45 -14.43
N SER A 165 3.18 -2.85 -13.26
CA SER A 165 3.43 -4.17 -12.73
C SER A 165 2.19 -4.80 -12.11
N VAL A 166 2.17 -6.13 -12.12
CA VAL A 166 1.21 -6.95 -11.41
C VAL A 166 1.94 -8.10 -10.74
N GLY A 167 1.53 -8.44 -9.54
CA GLY A 167 2.18 -9.51 -8.81
C GLY A 167 1.49 -9.85 -7.49
N VAL A 168 2.22 -10.57 -6.68
CA VAL A 168 1.79 -11.02 -5.36
C VAL A 168 2.92 -10.76 -4.37
N THR A 169 2.56 -10.28 -3.20
CA THR A 169 3.48 -10.10 -2.07
C THR A 169 3.09 -11.07 -0.97
N THR A 170 3.99 -11.95 -0.57
CA THR A 170 3.85 -12.75 0.64
C THR A 170 4.33 -11.92 1.82
N ASN A 171 3.47 -11.74 2.82
CA ASN A 171 3.76 -10.94 4.01
C ASN A 171 3.95 -11.89 5.19
N ILE A 172 5.14 -11.96 5.75
CA ILE A 172 5.49 -12.78 6.91
C ILE A 172 5.44 -11.88 8.14
N PHE A 173 4.52 -12.18 9.07
CA PHE A 173 4.33 -11.42 10.29
C PHE A 173 5.53 -11.56 11.23
N ILE A 174 6.00 -10.45 11.80
CA ILE A 174 7.11 -10.41 12.75
C ILE A 174 6.57 -10.11 14.14
N LYS A 175 5.87 -8.98 14.27
CA LYS A 175 5.35 -8.48 15.54
C LYS A 175 4.28 -7.42 15.36
N GLU A 176 3.50 -7.21 16.38
CA GLU A 176 2.66 -6.05 16.57
C GLU A 176 3.32 -5.06 17.53
N THR A 177 3.02 -3.80 17.34
CA THR A 177 3.30 -2.72 18.30
C THR A 177 2.07 -1.84 18.41
N GLN A 178 1.58 -1.67 19.63
CA GLN A 178 0.49 -0.75 19.94
C GLN A 178 1.06 0.45 20.70
N ILE A 179 0.73 1.66 20.23
CA ILE A 179 1.15 2.89 20.87
C ILE A 179 -0.11 3.66 21.28
N GLY A 180 -0.30 3.80 22.58
CA GLY A 180 -1.26 4.74 23.16
C GLY A 180 -0.65 6.14 23.20
N VAL A 181 -1.35 7.11 22.62
CA VAL A 181 -1.00 8.53 22.71
C VAL A 181 -2.03 9.19 23.62
N LEU A 182 -1.59 9.64 24.79
CA LEU A 182 -2.39 10.31 25.79
C LEU A 182 -2.07 11.80 25.77
N VAL A 183 -3.08 12.64 25.65
CA VAL A 183 -2.96 14.10 25.64
C VAL A 183 -3.52 14.62 26.96
N TYR A 184 -2.66 15.23 27.73
CA TYR A 184 -2.99 15.95 28.96
C TYR A 184 -3.06 17.46 28.67
N SER A 185 -3.49 18.24 29.61
CA SER A 185 -3.53 19.71 29.50
C SER A 185 -2.15 20.35 29.31
N ASP A 186 -1.09 19.72 29.84
CA ASP A 186 0.29 20.24 29.88
C ASP A 186 1.31 19.43 29.06
N ARG A 187 0.97 18.17 28.70
CA ARG A 187 1.91 17.26 28.02
C ARG A 187 1.21 16.23 27.15
N THR A 188 2.00 15.58 26.31
CA THR A 188 1.57 14.39 25.55
C THR A 188 2.48 13.21 25.88
N GLU A 189 1.91 12.09 26.27
CA GLU A 189 2.62 10.87 26.60
C GLU A 189 2.38 9.79 25.54
N ARG A 190 3.40 8.95 25.31
CA ARG A 190 3.30 7.77 24.44
C ARG A 190 3.61 6.53 25.25
N ILE A 191 2.66 5.61 25.30
CA ILE A 191 2.78 4.36 26.05
C ILE A 191 2.80 3.22 25.03
N ASN A 192 3.86 2.40 25.07
CA ASN A 192 3.94 1.17 24.30
C ASN A 192 3.19 0.06 25.04
N THR A 193 2.20 -0.49 24.40
CA THR A 193 1.45 -1.64 24.91
C THR A 193 1.68 -2.81 23.97
N SER A 194 1.99 -3.96 24.50
CA SER A 194 2.04 -5.23 23.76
C SER A 194 0.82 -6.07 24.15
N THR A 195 0.12 -6.62 23.16
CA THR A 195 -0.95 -7.57 23.38
C THR A 195 -0.48 -8.97 23.02
N ASN A 196 -0.98 -9.96 23.76
CA ASN A 196 -0.76 -11.38 23.44
C ASN A 196 -1.81 -11.90 22.43
N THR A 197 -2.15 -11.10 21.44
CA THR A 197 -3.07 -11.51 20.38
C THR A 197 -2.37 -12.47 19.43
N ASN A 198 -3.04 -13.55 19.09
CA ASN A 198 -2.51 -14.54 18.16
C ASN A 198 -2.77 -14.07 16.72
N TYR A 199 -1.72 -13.59 16.06
CA TYR A 199 -1.76 -13.13 14.67
C TYR A 199 -1.37 -14.25 13.70
N ASN A 200 -2.01 -14.27 12.54
CA ASN A 200 -1.64 -15.20 11.49
C ASN A 200 -0.26 -14.85 10.92
N ASN A 201 0.62 -15.83 10.91
CA ASN A 201 2.04 -15.66 10.54
C ASN A 201 2.27 -15.25 9.10
N VAL A 202 1.32 -15.56 8.20
CA VAL A 202 1.46 -15.31 6.76
C VAL A 202 0.22 -14.65 6.20
N ASN A 203 0.41 -13.63 5.38
CA ASN A 203 -0.62 -13.04 4.54
C ASN A 203 -0.15 -13.01 3.08
N ILE A 204 -1.12 -12.92 2.17
CA ILE A 204 -0.87 -12.82 0.73
C ILE A 204 -1.55 -11.55 0.23
N SER A 205 -0.79 -10.71 -0.48
CA SER A 205 -1.27 -9.43 -0.98
C SER A 205 -1.09 -9.33 -2.49
N PRO A 206 -2.14 -9.55 -3.32
CA PRO A 206 -2.16 -9.05 -4.68
C PRO A 206 -1.68 -7.60 -4.73
N THR A 207 -0.79 -7.33 -5.68
CA THR A 207 -0.08 -6.04 -5.80
C THR A 207 -0.16 -5.56 -7.24
N ILE A 208 -0.54 -4.32 -7.42
CA ILE A 208 -0.57 -3.65 -8.72
C ILE A 208 0.10 -2.29 -8.61
N SER A 209 0.84 -1.92 -9.65
CA SER A 209 1.41 -0.58 -9.75
C SER A 209 1.46 -0.06 -11.17
N VAL A 210 1.52 1.26 -11.29
CA VAL A 210 1.75 1.98 -12.55
C VAL A 210 2.72 3.11 -12.25
N GLY A 211 3.52 3.53 -13.24
CA GLY A 211 4.46 4.60 -12.97
C GLY A 211 5.39 4.91 -14.13
N ILE A 212 6.51 5.49 -13.76
CA ILE A 212 7.56 5.93 -14.69
C ILE A 212 8.87 5.28 -14.30
N ASP A 213 9.55 4.75 -15.31
CA ASP A 213 10.92 4.24 -15.22
C ASP A 213 11.83 5.20 -16.00
N TYR A 214 12.68 5.92 -15.27
CA TYR A 214 13.64 6.87 -15.82
C TYR A 214 15.02 6.27 -15.92
N LYS A 215 15.52 6.11 -17.15
CA LYS A 215 16.84 5.59 -17.43
C LYS A 215 17.89 6.71 -17.24
N ILE A 216 18.63 6.68 -16.15
CA ILE A 216 19.71 7.63 -15.86
C ILE A 216 20.86 7.39 -16.85
N ASN A 217 21.30 6.14 -16.95
CA ASN A 217 22.32 5.69 -17.90
C ASN A 217 22.10 4.22 -18.29
N ASN A 218 23.09 3.55 -18.92
CA ASN A 218 22.97 2.16 -19.35
C ASN A 218 22.93 1.15 -18.22
N ARG A 219 23.28 1.53 -17.00
CA ARG A 219 23.31 0.65 -15.82
C ARG A 219 22.34 1.07 -14.71
N MET A 220 21.84 2.31 -14.75
CA MET A 220 21.09 2.90 -13.64
C MET A 220 19.74 3.38 -14.11
N ASN A 221 18.69 3.01 -13.37
CA ASN A 221 17.35 3.59 -13.54
C ASN A 221 16.69 3.91 -12.20
N LEU A 222 15.91 4.96 -12.25
CA LEU A 222 15.02 5.38 -11.17
C LEU A 222 13.59 5.07 -11.59
N ARG A 223 12.86 4.40 -10.70
CA ARG A 223 11.46 4.07 -10.92
C ARG A 223 10.61 4.71 -9.83
N VAL A 224 9.52 5.34 -10.24
CA VAL A 224 8.53 5.94 -9.35
C VAL A 224 7.18 5.38 -9.73
N GLU A 225 6.55 4.65 -8.80
CA GLU A 225 5.32 3.90 -9.06
C GLU A 225 4.34 3.98 -7.88
N PRO A 226 3.20 4.67 -8.00
CA PRO A 226 2.04 4.40 -7.17
C PRO A 226 1.73 2.91 -7.15
N THR A 227 1.66 2.34 -5.95
CA THR A 227 1.50 0.90 -5.73
C THR A 227 0.34 0.66 -4.77
N PHE A 228 -0.54 -0.28 -5.11
CA PHE A 228 -1.63 -0.74 -4.24
C PHE A 228 -1.43 -2.20 -3.88
N ARG A 229 -1.65 -2.54 -2.61
CA ARG A 229 -1.53 -3.89 -2.04
C ARG A 229 -2.76 -4.19 -1.20
N TYR A 230 -3.36 -5.34 -1.36
CA TYR A 230 -4.54 -5.77 -0.58
C TYR A 230 -4.32 -7.16 0.00
N GLY A 231 -4.25 -7.26 1.34
CA GLY A 231 -4.13 -8.54 2.04
C GLY A 231 -5.42 -9.35 1.94
N VAL A 232 -5.36 -10.52 1.30
CA VAL A 232 -6.54 -11.36 1.07
C VAL A 232 -6.80 -12.36 2.21
N LEU A 233 -5.84 -12.54 3.10
CA LEU A 233 -6.01 -13.38 4.29
C LEU A 233 -6.30 -12.51 5.51
N LYS A 234 -7.08 -13.07 6.45
CA LYS A 234 -7.37 -12.43 7.73
C LYS A 234 -6.11 -12.33 8.59
N ILE A 235 -5.99 -11.27 9.40
CA ILE A 235 -4.83 -11.11 10.28
C ILE A 235 -4.99 -11.81 11.63
N THR A 236 -6.23 -12.10 12.06
CA THR A 236 -6.56 -12.80 13.31
C THR A 236 -7.67 -13.82 13.10
N ASP A 237 -7.72 -14.84 13.95
CA ASP A 237 -8.78 -15.85 13.97
C ASP A 237 -9.87 -15.47 14.99
N THR A 238 -10.40 -14.26 14.85
CA THR A 238 -11.47 -13.72 15.70
C THR A 238 -12.77 -13.57 14.92
N PRO A 239 -13.95 -13.56 15.58
CA PRO A 239 -15.25 -13.38 14.92
C PRO A 239 -15.34 -12.11 14.08
N VAL A 240 -14.70 -11.02 14.52
CA VAL A 240 -14.52 -9.79 13.77
C VAL A 240 -13.04 -9.69 13.41
N THR A 241 -12.73 -9.80 12.13
CA THR A 241 -11.34 -9.86 11.66
C THR A 241 -11.02 -8.80 10.63
N ASP A 242 -9.75 -8.43 10.54
CA ASP A 242 -9.22 -7.40 9.67
C ASP A 242 -8.49 -7.98 8.46
N TYR A 243 -8.61 -7.27 7.34
CA TYR A 243 -7.83 -7.44 6.11
C TYR A 243 -7.11 -6.14 5.81
N LEU A 244 -5.79 -6.15 5.86
CA LEU A 244 -4.98 -4.95 5.69
C LEU A 244 -4.82 -4.60 4.22
N TYR A 245 -4.87 -3.31 3.90
CA TYR A 245 -4.48 -2.82 2.58
C TYR A 245 -3.63 -1.56 2.69
N SER A 246 -2.85 -1.30 1.66
CA SER A 246 -1.99 -0.12 1.60
C SER A 246 -1.90 0.43 0.18
N GLY A 247 -1.84 1.75 0.11
CA GLY A 247 -1.48 2.49 -1.09
C GLY A 247 -0.24 3.33 -0.80
N GLY A 248 0.74 3.32 -1.70
CA GLY A 248 1.98 4.06 -1.48
C GLY A 248 2.65 4.51 -2.76
N LEU A 249 3.64 5.38 -2.63
CA LEU A 249 4.49 5.81 -3.72
C LEU A 249 5.83 5.11 -3.61
N ASN A 250 5.99 4.01 -4.36
CA ASN A 250 7.24 3.26 -4.36
C ASN A 250 8.27 3.95 -5.25
N ILE A 251 9.41 4.28 -4.66
CA ILE A 251 10.57 4.87 -5.32
C ILE A 251 11.68 3.85 -5.27
N SER A 252 12.16 3.42 -6.42
CA SER A 252 13.17 2.36 -6.53
C SER A 252 14.34 2.83 -7.39
N TYR A 253 15.54 2.57 -6.93
CA TYR A 253 16.76 2.81 -7.68
C TYR A 253 17.41 1.47 -8.03
N TYR A 254 17.61 1.22 -9.31
CA TYR A 254 18.17 -0.03 -9.84
C TYR A 254 19.52 0.19 -10.44
N PHE A 255 20.41 -0.80 -10.22
CA PHE A 255 21.74 -0.91 -10.82
C PHE A 255 21.86 -2.21 -11.61
N GLY A 256 22.23 -2.11 -12.89
CA GLY A 256 22.45 -3.25 -13.80
C GLY A 256 23.84 -3.82 -13.67
N LEU A 257 23.88 -5.11 -13.48
CA LEU A 257 25.12 -5.91 -13.38
C LEU A 257 25.63 -6.36 -14.75
#